data_1d367dd9260e08b0a3183cbd2083db57
#
_entry.id   1d367dd9260e08b0a3183cbd2083db57
#
_cell.length_a   1.000
_cell.length_b   1.000
_cell.length_c   1.000
_cell.angle_alpha   90.00
_cell.angle_beta   90.00
_cell.angle_gamma   90.00
#
_symmetry.space_group_name_H-M   'P 1'
#
loop_
_entity.id
_entity.type
_entity.pdbx_description
1 polymer ?
#
loop_
_entity_poly.entity_id
_entity_poly.type
_entity_poly.pdbx_seq_one_letter_code
_entity_poly.pdbx_strand_id
1 'polypeptide(L)'
;ICKQYRRGELRAGDTVLRQGRKLKPQDVALLASLGYSSVDVFRKPRVALFSSGDELLDASQPLEPGKIRDSNSHMLSGLIESAGAEVEKLGTAKDNFESVKAALDKTSALKADLILSSAGVSVGAFDYVKSVIESNGKMDFWRVNMRPGKPLAFGEYNAIPFIGLPGNPVSAFVGFEVFVRAALGRLAGLSSESRLPVRARCEEEINSDGRESYLRASLREENGSLVARLTGHQGSGNILSLVQADALLIIPAGVKCVPAGQEVEAWLI
;
A
#
# COMPACT_ATOMS: atom_id res chain seq x y z
N ILE A 1 3.16 34.55 -26.94
CA ILE A 1 4.29 34.73 -25.99
C ILE A 1 3.73 35.49 -24.81
N CYS A 2 3.60 34.81 -23.68
CA CYS A 2 3.03 35.37 -22.47
C CYS A 2 3.95 36.50 -21.96
N LYS A 3 3.44 37.78 -21.89
CA LYS A 3 4.18 38.93 -21.35
C LYS A 3 4.59 38.80 -19.87
N GLN A 4 4.15 37.73 -19.19
CA GLN A 4 4.38 37.44 -17.77
C GLN A 4 5.78 36.88 -17.49
N TYR A 5 6.42 36.26 -18.45
CA TYR A 5 7.76 35.71 -18.27
C TYR A 5 8.80 36.67 -18.85
N ARG A 6 9.63 37.24 -17.99
CA ARG A 6 10.76 38.11 -18.41
C ARG A 6 11.75 37.27 -19.23
N ARG A 7 12.45 37.93 -20.19
CA ARG A 7 13.51 37.34 -20.96
C ARG A 7 14.50 36.58 -20.03
N GLY A 8 14.53 35.25 -20.11
CA GLY A 8 15.49 34.41 -19.39
C GLY A 8 14.90 33.29 -18.54
N GLU A 9 13.60 33.32 -18.14
CA GLU A 9 13.01 32.31 -17.29
C GLU A 9 12.49 31.08 -18.06
N LEU A 10 11.81 31.28 -19.19
CA LEU A 10 11.32 30.20 -20.09
C LEU A 10 11.41 30.67 -21.55
N ARG A 11 11.80 29.73 -22.42
CA ARG A 11 11.88 29.93 -23.87
C ARG A 11 10.92 28.99 -24.59
N ALA A 12 10.49 29.38 -25.80
CA ALA A 12 9.74 28.48 -26.66
C ALA A 12 10.59 27.25 -26.97
N GLY A 13 10.03 26.05 -26.74
CA GLY A 13 10.73 24.76 -26.89
C GLY A 13 11.27 24.19 -25.55
N ASP A 14 11.29 24.94 -24.46
CA ASP A 14 11.71 24.40 -23.17
C ASP A 14 10.71 23.36 -22.65
N THR A 15 11.23 22.24 -22.14
CA THR A 15 10.42 21.22 -21.48
C THR A 15 10.20 21.63 -20.03
N VAL A 16 8.99 22.11 -19.70
CA VAL A 16 8.65 22.61 -18.34
C VAL A 16 8.10 21.52 -17.42
N LEU A 17 7.42 20.51 -17.98
CA LEU A 17 6.91 19.34 -17.25
C LEU A 17 7.21 18.09 -18.07
N ARG A 18 7.49 16.99 -17.38
CA ARG A 18 7.76 15.69 -18.01
C ARG A 18 6.65 14.71 -17.72
N GLN A 19 6.42 13.77 -18.64
CA GLN A 19 5.56 12.61 -18.41
C GLN A 19 6.01 11.82 -17.16
N GLY A 20 5.05 11.26 -16.44
CA GLY A 20 5.31 10.53 -15.19
C GLY A 20 5.43 11.41 -13.94
N ARG A 21 5.21 12.72 -14.08
CA ARG A 21 5.14 13.66 -12.96
C ARG A 21 3.73 13.73 -12.39
N LYS A 22 3.57 13.58 -11.07
CA LYS A 22 2.32 13.89 -10.37
C LYS A 22 2.11 15.41 -10.38
N LEU A 23 1.06 15.89 -11.05
CA LEU A 23 0.75 17.31 -11.13
C LEU A 23 0.36 17.85 -9.76
N LYS A 24 1.00 18.97 -9.39
CA LYS A 24 0.72 19.74 -8.18
C LYS A 24 -0.01 21.04 -8.55
N PRO A 25 -0.68 21.76 -7.62
CA PRO A 25 -1.37 23.00 -7.91
C PRO A 25 -0.52 24.05 -8.66
N GLN A 26 0.76 24.18 -8.31
CA GLN A 26 1.69 25.08 -9.00
C GLN A 26 2.00 24.65 -10.44
N ASP A 27 1.97 23.35 -10.75
CA ASP A 27 2.15 22.86 -12.12
C ASP A 27 0.92 23.23 -12.98
N VAL A 28 -0.28 23.12 -12.41
CA VAL A 28 -1.53 23.54 -13.05
C VAL A 28 -1.53 25.04 -13.31
N ALA A 29 -1.08 25.84 -12.34
CA ALA A 29 -0.94 27.29 -12.51
C ALA A 29 0.04 27.65 -13.61
N LEU A 30 1.17 26.95 -13.72
CA LEU A 30 2.15 27.12 -14.80
C LEU A 30 1.52 26.82 -16.17
N LEU A 31 0.84 25.67 -16.30
CA LEU A 31 0.16 25.28 -17.54
C LEU A 31 -0.85 26.35 -17.99
N ALA A 32 -1.69 26.82 -17.07
CA ALA A 32 -2.66 27.87 -17.35
C ALA A 32 -1.98 29.18 -17.80
N SER A 33 -0.88 29.57 -17.17
CA SER A 33 -0.13 30.78 -17.54
C SER A 33 0.53 30.67 -18.93
N LEU A 34 0.82 29.45 -19.37
CA LEU A 34 1.33 29.16 -20.71
C LEU A 34 0.23 29.00 -21.77
N GLY A 35 -1.05 29.10 -21.37
CA GLY A 35 -2.19 29.05 -22.28
C GLY A 35 -2.77 27.64 -22.50
N TYR A 36 -2.36 26.65 -21.72
CA TYR A 36 -2.93 25.31 -21.78
C TYR A 36 -4.22 25.26 -20.93
N SER A 37 -5.37 25.07 -21.56
CA SER A 37 -6.66 24.88 -20.89
C SER A 37 -6.91 23.43 -20.47
N SER A 38 -6.22 22.48 -21.11
CA SER A 38 -6.28 21.03 -20.81
C SER A 38 -4.96 20.37 -21.15
N VAL A 39 -4.65 19.28 -20.49
CA VAL A 39 -3.51 18.40 -20.76
C VAL A 39 -3.93 16.94 -20.62
N ASP A 40 -3.34 16.07 -21.43
CA ASP A 40 -3.55 14.64 -21.32
C ASP A 40 -2.84 14.11 -20.07
N VAL A 41 -3.54 13.29 -19.30
CA VAL A 41 -3.02 12.64 -18.09
C VAL A 41 -3.34 11.15 -18.10
N PHE A 42 -2.57 10.35 -17.38
CA PHE A 42 -2.94 8.97 -17.11
C PHE A 42 -4.22 8.93 -16.28
N ARG A 43 -5.13 8.02 -16.59
CA ARG A 43 -6.31 7.76 -15.76
C ARG A 43 -5.90 7.15 -14.42
N LYS A 44 -6.74 7.28 -13.43
CA LYS A 44 -6.55 6.60 -12.14
C LYS A 44 -6.64 5.08 -12.34
N PRO A 45 -5.73 4.28 -11.75
CA PRO A 45 -5.88 2.83 -11.72
C PRO A 45 -7.15 2.42 -10.97
N ARG A 46 -7.79 1.34 -11.42
CA ARG A 46 -8.95 0.72 -10.75
C ARG A 46 -8.52 -0.53 -10.03
N VAL A 47 -8.79 -0.59 -8.73
CA VAL A 47 -8.45 -1.72 -7.86
C VAL A 47 -9.72 -2.43 -7.46
N ALA A 48 -9.84 -3.70 -7.81
CA ALA A 48 -10.88 -4.57 -7.29
C ALA A 48 -10.41 -5.16 -5.95
N LEU A 49 -11.07 -4.79 -4.86
CA LEU A 49 -10.72 -5.21 -3.50
C LEU A 49 -11.76 -6.19 -2.96
N PHE A 50 -11.31 -7.34 -2.49
CA PHE A 50 -12.14 -8.28 -1.74
C PHE A 50 -11.42 -8.79 -0.49
N SER A 51 -12.20 -9.20 0.52
CA SER A 51 -11.72 -9.94 1.68
C SER A 51 -12.14 -11.41 1.56
N SER A 52 -11.40 -12.35 2.14
CA SER A 52 -11.87 -13.73 2.31
C SER A 52 -11.71 -14.16 3.76
N GLY A 53 -12.68 -14.92 4.24
CA GLY A 53 -12.70 -15.43 5.60
C GLY A 53 -14.11 -15.64 6.10
N ASP A 54 -14.42 -16.86 6.51
CA ASP A 54 -15.72 -17.18 7.11
C ASP A 54 -15.92 -16.47 8.45
N GLU A 55 -14.82 -16.02 9.11
CA GLU A 55 -14.86 -15.28 10.36
C GLU A 55 -15.25 -13.81 10.19
N LEU A 56 -15.27 -13.26 8.98
CA LEU A 56 -15.43 -11.83 8.75
C LEU A 56 -16.91 -11.41 8.74
N LEU A 57 -17.19 -10.32 9.45
CA LEU A 57 -18.47 -9.62 9.48
C LEU A 57 -18.30 -8.19 8.95
N ASP A 58 -19.34 -7.67 8.33
CA ASP A 58 -19.43 -6.23 8.05
C ASP A 58 -19.40 -5.42 9.37
N ALA A 59 -18.85 -4.21 9.31
CA ALA A 59 -18.73 -3.34 10.48
C ALA A 59 -20.08 -3.00 11.15
N SER A 60 -21.18 -3.00 10.39
CA SER A 60 -22.55 -2.73 10.86
C SER A 60 -23.21 -3.92 11.55
N GLN A 61 -22.71 -5.14 11.35
CA GLN A 61 -23.31 -6.35 11.91
C GLN A 61 -23.00 -6.52 13.38
N PRO A 62 -23.89 -7.10 14.19
CA PRO A 62 -23.61 -7.47 15.57
C PRO A 62 -22.49 -8.52 15.62
N LEU A 63 -21.64 -8.40 16.64
CA LEU A 63 -20.54 -9.34 16.82
C LEU A 63 -21.07 -10.68 17.33
N GLU A 64 -20.66 -11.75 16.67
CA GLU A 64 -21.00 -13.14 17.00
C GLU A 64 -19.77 -13.89 17.54
N PRO A 65 -19.93 -14.95 18.35
CA PRO A 65 -18.81 -15.78 18.79
C PRO A 65 -18.01 -16.35 17.61
N GLY A 66 -16.69 -16.23 17.65
CA GLY A 66 -15.79 -16.71 16.61
C GLY A 66 -15.72 -15.82 15.37
N LYS A 67 -16.42 -14.68 15.35
CA LYS A 67 -16.39 -13.70 14.24
C LYS A 67 -15.62 -12.46 14.63
N ILE A 68 -15.09 -11.78 13.62
CA ILE A 68 -14.41 -10.49 13.73
C ILE A 68 -14.93 -9.54 12.64
N ARG A 69 -14.85 -8.24 12.87
CA ARG A 69 -15.22 -7.25 11.85
C ARG A 69 -14.11 -7.07 10.81
N ASP A 70 -14.48 -6.97 9.53
CA ASP A 70 -13.55 -6.68 8.44
C ASP A 70 -13.05 -5.22 8.52
N SER A 71 -12.00 -5.00 9.29
CA SER A 71 -11.32 -3.71 9.37
C SER A 71 -10.38 -3.46 8.19
N ASN A 72 -9.87 -4.53 7.57
CA ASN A 72 -8.88 -4.44 6.50
C ASN A 72 -9.46 -3.82 5.24
N SER A 73 -10.66 -4.20 4.82
CA SER A 73 -11.29 -3.63 3.63
C SER A 73 -11.47 -2.11 3.74
N HIS A 74 -11.79 -1.61 4.94
CA HIS A 74 -11.90 -0.16 5.20
C HIS A 74 -10.54 0.53 5.14
N MET A 75 -9.54 -0.02 5.82
CA MET A 75 -8.17 0.51 5.82
C MET A 75 -7.56 0.52 4.42
N LEU A 76 -7.66 -0.62 3.70
CA LEU A 76 -7.10 -0.75 2.35
C LEU A 76 -7.81 0.15 1.35
N SER A 77 -9.12 0.36 1.46
CA SER A 77 -9.84 1.33 0.62
C SER A 77 -9.27 2.73 0.78
N GLY A 78 -9.12 3.21 2.01
CA GLY A 78 -8.52 4.53 2.26
C GLY A 78 -7.07 4.63 1.75
N LEU A 79 -6.29 3.56 1.87
CA LEU A 79 -4.92 3.51 1.35
C LEU A 79 -4.87 3.55 -0.18
N ILE A 80 -5.77 2.83 -0.87
CA ILE A 80 -5.90 2.85 -2.34
C ILE A 80 -6.26 4.25 -2.83
N GLU A 81 -7.25 4.88 -2.22
CA GLU A 81 -7.68 6.24 -2.54
C GLU A 81 -6.57 7.26 -2.28
N SER A 82 -5.86 7.14 -1.16
CA SER A 82 -4.72 8.00 -0.82
C SER A 82 -3.54 7.85 -1.79
N ALA A 83 -3.39 6.66 -2.40
CA ALA A 83 -2.43 6.40 -3.46
C ALA A 83 -2.88 6.92 -4.84
N GLY A 84 -4.07 7.54 -4.94
CA GLY A 84 -4.57 8.14 -6.17
C GLY A 84 -5.27 7.16 -7.11
N ALA A 85 -5.67 5.99 -6.63
CA ALA A 85 -6.42 4.98 -7.38
C ALA A 85 -7.92 5.00 -7.01
N GLU A 86 -8.74 4.33 -7.82
CA GLU A 86 -10.16 4.07 -7.56
C GLU A 86 -10.31 2.67 -6.98
N VAL A 87 -11.19 2.50 -5.99
CA VAL A 87 -11.47 1.20 -5.37
C VAL A 87 -12.88 0.72 -5.66
N GLU A 88 -12.99 -0.53 -6.12
CA GLU A 88 -14.25 -1.26 -6.25
C GLU A 88 -14.26 -2.40 -5.23
N LYS A 89 -15.14 -2.29 -4.24
CA LYS A 89 -15.31 -3.32 -3.20
C LYS A 89 -16.16 -4.45 -3.70
N LEU A 90 -15.62 -5.66 -3.76
CA LEU A 90 -16.35 -6.87 -4.16
C LEU A 90 -17.03 -7.57 -2.97
N GLY A 91 -16.80 -7.08 -1.74
CA GLY A 91 -17.29 -7.66 -0.50
C GLY A 91 -16.40 -8.78 0.04
N THR A 92 -16.99 -9.63 0.89
CA THR A 92 -16.29 -10.74 1.53
C THR A 92 -16.67 -12.07 0.84
N ALA A 93 -15.66 -12.77 0.36
CA ALA A 93 -15.81 -14.12 -0.16
C ALA A 93 -15.73 -15.14 0.99
N LYS A 94 -16.51 -16.20 0.93
CA LYS A 94 -16.37 -17.34 1.84
C LYS A 94 -15.13 -18.14 1.50
N ASP A 95 -14.62 -18.90 2.46
CA ASP A 95 -13.44 -19.76 2.29
C ASP A 95 -13.79 -21.05 1.51
N ASN A 96 -14.21 -20.85 0.25
CA ASN A 96 -14.42 -21.93 -0.72
C ASN A 96 -14.15 -21.43 -2.14
N PHE A 97 -13.88 -22.39 -3.05
CA PHE A 97 -13.51 -22.14 -4.43
C PHE A 97 -14.55 -21.31 -5.19
N GLU A 98 -15.82 -21.63 -5.07
CA GLU A 98 -16.92 -21.01 -5.82
C GLU A 98 -17.10 -19.54 -5.43
N SER A 99 -17.01 -19.21 -4.12
CA SER A 99 -17.18 -17.85 -3.64
C SER A 99 -16.01 -16.96 -4.05
N VAL A 100 -14.77 -17.46 -3.92
CA VAL A 100 -13.57 -16.75 -4.35
C VAL A 100 -13.59 -16.55 -5.87
N LYS A 101 -13.95 -17.59 -6.64
CA LYS A 101 -14.05 -17.50 -8.09
C LYS A 101 -15.11 -16.48 -8.52
N ALA A 102 -16.29 -16.49 -7.89
CA ALA A 102 -17.35 -15.53 -8.18
C ALA A 102 -16.93 -14.07 -7.89
N ALA A 103 -16.10 -13.83 -6.88
CA ALA A 103 -15.50 -12.51 -6.61
C ALA A 103 -14.51 -12.11 -7.71
N LEU A 104 -13.61 -13.01 -8.08
CA LEU A 104 -12.59 -12.76 -9.10
C LEU A 104 -13.17 -12.59 -10.50
N ASP A 105 -14.21 -13.34 -10.88
CA ASP A 105 -14.83 -13.22 -12.20
C ASP A 105 -15.47 -11.83 -12.45
N LYS A 106 -15.87 -11.11 -11.39
CA LYS A 106 -16.39 -9.73 -11.50
C LYS A 106 -15.33 -8.74 -11.95
N THR A 107 -14.05 -9.01 -11.70
CA THR A 107 -12.95 -8.06 -11.95
C THR A 107 -12.77 -7.71 -13.42
N SER A 108 -13.02 -8.65 -14.33
CA SER A 108 -12.94 -8.41 -15.78
C SER A 108 -14.03 -7.44 -16.26
N ALA A 109 -15.26 -7.59 -15.75
CA ALA A 109 -16.36 -6.68 -16.09
C ALA A 109 -16.13 -5.26 -15.56
N LEU A 110 -15.44 -5.11 -14.42
CA LEU A 110 -15.07 -3.84 -13.84
C LEU A 110 -13.88 -3.16 -14.53
N LYS A 111 -13.22 -3.85 -15.47
CA LYS A 111 -11.97 -3.38 -16.09
C LYS A 111 -10.93 -2.99 -15.03
N ALA A 112 -10.76 -3.83 -14.01
CA ALA A 112 -9.79 -3.62 -12.97
C ALA A 112 -8.36 -3.70 -13.53
N ASP A 113 -7.49 -2.85 -13.02
CA ASP A 113 -6.06 -2.84 -13.36
C ASP A 113 -5.24 -3.65 -12.36
N LEU A 114 -5.80 -3.88 -11.17
CA LEU A 114 -5.19 -4.63 -10.09
C LEU A 114 -6.29 -5.31 -9.27
N ILE A 115 -6.07 -6.56 -8.92
CA ILE A 115 -6.88 -7.29 -7.94
C ILE A 115 -6.10 -7.31 -6.62
N LEU A 116 -6.77 -6.88 -5.55
CA LEU A 116 -6.21 -6.89 -4.20
C LEU A 116 -7.09 -7.73 -3.29
N SER A 117 -6.53 -8.72 -2.61
CA SER A 117 -7.24 -9.44 -1.56
C SER A 117 -6.67 -9.14 -0.18
N SER A 118 -7.55 -9.09 0.81
CA SER A 118 -7.20 -9.10 2.23
C SER A 118 -7.59 -10.44 2.81
N ALA A 119 -6.67 -11.09 3.52
CA ALA A 119 -6.76 -12.48 3.96
C ALA A 119 -6.69 -13.49 2.78
N GLY A 120 -7.01 -14.77 3.06
CA GLY A 120 -6.89 -15.81 2.02
C GLY A 120 -5.46 -16.18 1.62
N VAL A 121 -4.43 -15.65 2.31
CA VAL A 121 -3.02 -16.00 2.08
C VAL A 121 -2.38 -16.69 3.29
N SER A 122 -3.19 -17.05 4.28
CA SER A 122 -2.81 -17.86 5.44
C SER A 122 -3.12 -19.34 5.21
N VAL A 123 -2.51 -20.22 5.97
CA VAL A 123 -2.68 -21.68 5.83
C VAL A 123 -4.17 -22.07 5.89
N GLY A 124 -4.66 -22.82 4.90
CA GLY A 124 -6.05 -23.25 4.75
C GLY A 124 -6.84 -22.43 3.72
N ALA A 125 -7.18 -21.19 4.02
CA ALA A 125 -7.91 -20.30 3.06
C ALA A 125 -7.07 -19.96 1.83
N PHE A 126 -5.75 -19.95 1.95
CA PHE A 126 -4.82 -19.74 0.83
C PHE A 126 -5.00 -20.78 -0.30
N ASP A 127 -5.32 -22.03 0.06
CA ASP A 127 -5.45 -23.10 -0.94
C ASP A 127 -6.60 -22.82 -1.93
N TYR A 128 -7.70 -22.19 -1.48
CA TYR A 128 -8.79 -21.82 -2.36
C TYR A 128 -8.43 -20.63 -3.26
N VAL A 129 -7.85 -19.54 -2.70
CA VAL A 129 -7.43 -18.40 -3.50
C VAL A 129 -6.39 -18.82 -4.54
N LYS A 130 -5.39 -19.61 -4.14
CA LYS A 130 -4.38 -20.14 -5.04
C LYS A 130 -5.01 -20.98 -6.16
N SER A 131 -5.86 -21.95 -5.81
CA SER A 131 -6.52 -22.82 -6.80
C SER A 131 -7.35 -22.06 -7.81
N VAL A 132 -8.07 -21.01 -7.36
CA VAL A 132 -8.85 -20.15 -8.27
C VAL A 132 -7.93 -19.31 -9.15
N ILE A 133 -6.89 -18.69 -8.60
CA ILE A 133 -5.92 -17.93 -9.40
C ILE A 133 -5.29 -18.83 -10.48
N GLU A 134 -4.83 -20.03 -10.11
CA GLU A 134 -4.20 -20.98 -11.04
C GLU A 134 -5.18 -21.57 -12.08
N SER A 135 -6.49 -21.50 -11.84
CA SER A 135 -7.49 -21.97 -12.82
C SER A 135 -7.59 -21.08 -14.08
N ASN A 136 -7.36 -19.77 -13.96
CA ASN A 136 -7.46 -18.80 -15.07
C ASN A 136 -6.29 -17.81 -15.11
N GLY A 137 -5.16 -18.18 -14.54
CA GLY A 137 -3.96 -17.36 -14.47
C GLY A 137 -2.79 -18.12 -13.89
N LYS A 138 -1.95 -17.45 -13.14
CA LYS A 138 -0.78 -18.08 -12.47
C LYS A 138 -0.49 -17.41 -11.13
N MET A 139 0.11 -18.18 -10.24
CA MET A 139 0.69 -17.70 -8.99
C MET A 139 2.21 -17.69 -9.11
N ASP A 140 2.83 -16.51 -9.04
CA ASP A 140 4.29 -16.38 -9.18
C ASP A 140 5.01 -16.65 -7.85
N PHE A 141 4.51 -16.10 -6.75
CA PHE A 141 5.00 -16.40 -5.39
C PHE A 141 3.94 -16.08 -4.31
N TRP A 142 4.18 -16.57 -3.07
CA TRP A 142 3.26 -16.41 -1.94
C TRP A 142 3.95 -16.18 -0.59
N ARG A 143 5.25 -15.87 -0.59
CA ARG A 143 6.01 -15.52 0.61
C ARG A 143 7.11 -14.53 0.30
N VAL A 144 7.30 -13.59 1.22
CA VAL A 144 8.39 -12.62 1.18
C VAL A 144 9.16 -12.64 2.50
N ASN A 145 10.43 -12.28 2.48
CA ASN A 145 11.28 -12.32 3.66
C ASN A 145 11.27 -10.98 4.40
N MET A 146 10.10 -10.59 4.91
CA MET A 146 9.91 -9.34 5.66
C MET A 146 9.13 -9.56 6.97
N ARG A 147 9.10 -8.56 7.83
CA ARG A 147 8.36 -8.52 9.09
C ARG A 147 7.75 -7.13 9.34
N PRO A 148 6.40 -7.05 9.60
CA PRO A 148 5.40 -8.10 9.42
C PRO A 148 5.11 -8.33 7.94
N GLY A 149 4.33 -9.38 7.62
CA GLY A 149 3.83 -9.56 6.25
C GLY A 149 4.52 -10.67 5.45
N LYS A 150 5.15 -11.68 6.12
CA LYS A 150 5.75 -12.84 5.44
C LYS A 150 4.80 -13.55 4.45
N PRO A 151 3.52 -13.86 4.77
CA PRO A 151 2.55 -14.28 3.78
C PRO A 151 2.18 -13.10 2.89
N LEU A 152 2.47 -13.19 1.60
CA LEU A 152 2.07 -12.24 0.56
C LEU A 152 2.07 -13.00 -0.76
N ALA A 153 0.95 -12.96 -1.47
CA ALA A 153 0.80 -13.62 -2.75
C ALA A 153 0.90 -12.62 -3.89
N PHE A 154 1.55 -13.02 -4.98
CA PHE A 154 1.59 -12.28 -6.22
C PHE A 154 1.33 -13.22 -7.39
N GLY A 155 0.52 -12.76 -8.36
CA GLY A 155 0.16 -13.53 -9.52
C GLY A 155 -0.69 -12.72 -10.50
N GLU A 156 -1.43 -13.42 -11.33
CA GLU A 156 -2.40 -12.81 -12.25
C GLU A 156 -3.63 -13.69 -12.38
N TYR A 157 -4.80 -13.08 -12.64
CA TYR A 157 -6.06 -13.73 -12.96
C TYR A 157 -6.69 -13.05 -14.16
N ASN A 158 -6.98 -13.80 -15.23
CA ASN A 158 -7.46 -13.25 -16.51
C ASN A 158 -6.58 -12.08 -17.01
N ALA A 159 -5.26 -12.22 -16.94
CA ALA A 159 -4.27 -11.19 -17.28
C ALA A 159 -4.35 -9.89 -16.43
N ILE A 160 -5.08 -9.90 -15.32
CA ILE A 160 -5.09 -8.80 -14.35
C ILE A 160 -4.14 -9.15 -13.21
N PRO A 161 -3.15 -8.29 -12.88
CA PRO A 161 -2.27 -8.53 -11.74
C PRO A 161 -3.05 -8.73 -10.43
N PHE A 162 -2.60 -9.68 -9.63
CA PHE A 162 -3.18 -10.03 -8.33
C PHE A 162 -2.14 -9.87 -7.23
N ILE A 163 -2.52 -9.20 -6.15
CA ILE A 163 -1.75 -9.12 -4.90
C ILE A 163 -2.64 -9.57 -3.76
N GLY A 164 -2.22 -10.62 -3.04
CA GLY A 164 -2.88 -11.09 -1.83
C GLY A 164 -2.13 -10.62 -0.59
N LEU A 165 -2.80 -9.86 0.27
CA LEU A 165 -2.27 -9.36 1.52
C LEU A 165 -2.70 -10.24 2.71
N PRO A 166 -1.89 -10.29 3.79
CA PRO A 166 -2.24 -11.04 5.00
C PRO A 166 -3.53 -10.54 5.67
N GLY A 167 -4.23 -11.42 6.38
CA GLY A 167 -5.39 -11.05 7.19
C GLY A 167 -5.08 -10.18 8.42
N ASN A 168 -3.87 -10.27 8.97
CA ASN A 168 -3.47 -9.39 10.07
C ASN A 168 -3.33 -7.93 9.62
N PRO A 169 -4.01 -6.95 10.26
CA PRO A 169 -4.13 -5.59 9.76
C PRO A 169 -2.78 -4.85 9.60
N VAL A 170 -1.86 -5.01 10.53
CA VAL A 170 -0.53 -4.40 10.41
C VAL A 170 0.25 -5.00 9.25
N SER A 171 0.13 -6.30 9.02
CA SER A 171 0.78 -6.96 7.89
C SER A 171 0.18 -6.53 6.56
N ALA A 172 -1.15 -6.35 6.50
CA ALA A 172 -1.83 -5.83 5.32
C ALA A 172 -1.42 -4.39 5.02
N PHE A 173 -1.35 -3.53 6.05
CA PHE A 173 -0.89 -2.15 5.93
C PHE A 173 0.54 -2.08 5.38
N VAL A 174 1.48 -2.79 6.02
CA VAL A 174 2.89 -2.78 5.59
C VAL A 174 3.04 -3.37 4.19
N GLY A 175 2.34 -4.47 3.87
CA GLY A 175 2.32 -5.06 2.53
C GLY A 175 1.79 -4.09 1.47
N PHE A 176 0.77 -3.30 1.81
CA PHE A 176 0.27 -2.23 0.94
C PHE A 176 1.34 -1.17 0.70
N GLU A 177 1.95 -0.64 1.75
CA GLU A 177 2.94 0.43 1.65
C GLU A 177 4.19 0.02 0.85
N VAL A 178 4.63 -1.22 1.01
CA VAL A 178 5.84 -1.74 0.35
C VAL A 178 5.58 -2.13 -1.11
N PHE A 179 4.47 -2.80 -1.40
CA PHE A 179 4.24 -3.40 -2.73
C PHE A 179 3.11 -2.74 -3.51
N VAL A 180 1.94 -2.59 -2.88
CA VAL A 180 0.74 -2.14 -3.61
C VAL A 180 0.87 -0.68 -4.02
N ARG A 181 1.37 0.18 -3.13
CA ARG A 181 1.60 1.60 -3.44
C ARG A 181 2.53 1.76 -4.66
N ALA A 182 3.63 1.03 -4.71
CA ALA A 182 4.56 1.06 -5.83
C ALA A 182 3.91 0.56 -7.13
N ALA A 183 3.13 -0.53 -7.06
CA ALA A 183 2.38 -1.05 -8.20
C ALA A 183 1.36 -0.02 -8.73
N LEU A 184 0.59 0.62 -7.85
CA LEU A 184 -0.37 1.66 -8.23
C LEU A 184 0.31 2.86 -8.87
N GLY A 185 1.48 3.28 -8.36
CA GLY A 185 2.27 4.34 -8.99
C GLY A 185 2.68 3.99 -10.42
N ARG A 186 3.14 2.77 -10.65
CA ARG A 186 3.47 2.29 -12.00
C ARG A 186 2.26 2.25 -12.92
N LEU A 187 1.12 1.75 -12.44
CA LEU A 187 -0.14 1.73 -13.20
C LEU A 187 -0.66 3.14 -13.51
N ALA A 188 -0.44 4.11 -12.61
CA ALA A 188 -0.74 5.51 -12.83
C ALA A 188 0.28 6.24 -13.72
N GLY A 189 1.29 5.56 -14.24
CA GLY A 189 2.33 6.13 -15.10
C GLY A 189 3.33 7.03 -14.38
N LEU A 190 3.43 6.96 -13.05
CA LEU A 190 4.39 7.75 -12.28
C LEU A 190 5.82 7.22 -12.47
N SER A 191 6.79 8.14 -12.61
CA SER A 191 8.20 7.79 -12.77
C SER A 191 8.85 7.29 -11.48
N SER A 192 8.37 7.74 -10.33
CA SER A 192 8.71 7.20 -9.02
C SER A 192 7.60 7.46 -8.03
N GLU A 193 7.25 6.49 -7.22
CA GLU A 193 6.30 6.61 -6.11
C GLU A 193 6.78 5.78 -4.92
N SER A 194 8.00 6.07 -4.48
CA SER A 194 8.48 5.64 -3.17
C SER A 194 8.19 6.73 -2.14
N ARG A 195 7.88 6.33 -0.91
CA ARG A 195 7.88 7.28 0.20
C ARG A 195 9.28 7.87 0.33
N LEU A 196 9.35 9.18 0.53
CA LEU A 196 10.62 9.83 0.82
C LEU A 196 11.06 9.38 2.21
N PRO A 197 12.23 8.75 2.33
CA PRO A 197 12.75 8.35 3.62
C PRO A 197 13.19 9.58 4.42
N VAL A 198 12.93 9.53 5.72
CA VAL A 198 13.52 10.43 6.70
C VAL A 198 14.47 9.65 7.60
N ARG A 199 15.40 10.34 8.30
CA ARG A 199 16.22 9.73 9.34
C ARG A 199 15.61 10.03 10.70
N ALA A 200 15.54 9.01 11.55
CA ALA A 200 15.07 9.16 12.93
C ALA A 200 16.01 8.41 13.89
N ARG A 201 16.35 9.03 14.99
CA ARG A 201 17.17 8.45 16.05
C ARG A 201 16.28 7.58 16.95
N CYS A 202 16.65 6.33 17.15
CA CYS A 202 15.92 5.42 18.02
C CYS A 202 16.06 5.85 19.49
N GLU A 203 14.94 5.99 20.20
CA GLU A 203 14.95 6.30 21.64
C GLU A 203 15.38 5.09 22.48
N GLU A 204 15.05 3.90 22.02
CA GLU A 204 15.28 2.62 22.70
C GLU A 204 16.05 1.63 21.81
N GLU A 205 16.62 0.61 22.42
CA GLU A 205 17.21 -0.50 21.68
C GLU A 205 16.12 -1.30 20.95
N ILE A 206 16.36 -1.61 19.67
CA ILE A 206 15.42 -2.37 18.83
C ILE A 206 16.04 -3.72 18.49
N ASN A 207 15.39 -4.80 18.92
CA ASN A 207 15.76 -6.16 18.58
C ASN A 207 14.94 -6.67 17.36
N SER A 208 15.63 -7.25 16.38
CA SER A 208 15.07 -7.83 15.17
C SER A 208 15.48 -9.30 15.01
N ASP A 209 14.69 -10.06 14.27
CA ASP A 209 15.01 -11.45 13.92
C ASP A 209 15.93 -11.59 12.69
N GLY A 210 16.39 -10.46 12.16
CA GLY A 210 17.29 -10.39 10.99
C GLY A 210 16.57 -10.36 9.64
N ARG A 211 15.22 -10.38 9.62
CA ARG A 211 14.45 -10.04 8.42
C ARG A 211 14.34 -8.53 8.29
N GLU A 212 14.18 -8.03 7.07
CA GLU A 212 13.77 -6.65 6.88
C GLU A 212 12.48 -6.37 7.65
N SER A 213 12.53 -5.39 8.55
CA SER A 213 11.43 -5.15 9.48
C SER A 213 10.92 -3.73 9.40
N TYR A 214 9.59 -3.60 9.43
CA TYR A 214 8.84 -2.33 9.40
C TYR A 214 8.12 -2.15 10.72
N LEU A 215 8.67 -1.30 11.59
CA LEU A 215 8.21 -1.14 12.97
C LEU A 215 7.46 0.17 13.14
N ARG A 216 6.31 0.12 13.81
CA ARG A 216 5.49 1.30 14.07
C ARG A 216 6.12 2.15 15.14
N ALA A 217 6.33 3.43 14.88
CA ALA A 217 6.90 4.38 15.81
C ALA A 217 6.17 5.72 15.78
N SER A 218 6.05 6.34 16.94
CA SER A 218 5.74 7.76 17.04
C SER A 218 7.02 8.57 16.88
N LEU A 219 6.89 9.75 16.31
CA LEU A 219 8.01 10.67 16.09
C LEU A 219 7.83 11.92 16.94
N ARG A 220 8.93 12.46 17.44
CA ARG A 220 9.01 13.80 18.01
C ARG A 220 10.25 14.51 17.51
N GLU A 221 10.20 15.82 17.45
CA GLU A 221 11.36 16.63 17.15
C GLU A 221 12.11 16.95 18.46
N GLU A 222 13.43 16.77 18.46
CA GLU A 222 14.29 17.09 19.58
C GLU A 222 15.62 17.65 19.05
N ASN A 223 15.93 18.90 19.38
CA ASN A 223 17.14 19.60 18.94
C ASN A 223 17.37 19.56 17.41
N GLY A 224 16.30 19.71 16.61
CA GLY A 224 16.36 19.70 15.15
C GLY A 224 16.50 18.31 14.51
N SER A 225 16.37 17.24 15.29
CA SER A 225 16.42 15.85 14.84
C SER A 225 15.13 15.12 15.19
N LEU A 226 14.70 14.18 14.32
CA LEU A 226 13.57 13.30 14.64
C LEU A 226 14.02 12.20 15.59
N VAL A 227 13.26 12.00 16.65
CA VAL A 227 13.44 10.90 17.61
C VAL A 227 12.24 9.99 17.51
N ALA A 228 12.50 8.69 17.32
CA ALA A 228 11.50 7.66 17.14
C ALA A 228 11.37 6.79 18.39
N ARG A 229 10.13 6.57 18.83
CA ARG A 229 9.77 5.65 19.90
C ARG A 229 8.79 4.62 19.39
N LEU A 230 9.00 3.33 19.67
CA LEU A 230 8.09 2.29 19.26
C LEU A 230 6.70 2.46 19.89
N THR A 231 5.63 2.25 19.11
CA THR A 231 4.25 2.34 19.58
C THR A 231 3.82 1.07 20.34
N GLY A 232 4.61 0.68 21.35
CA GLY A 232 4.36 -0.48 22.19
C GLY A 232 4.53 -1.82 21.46
N HIS A 233 3.64 -2.79 21.73
CA HIS A 233 3.76 -4.16 21.20
C HIS A 233 3.66 -4.21 19.68
N GLN A 234 4.71 -4.71 19.02
CA GLN A 234 4.87 -4.77 17.56
C GLN A 234 4.19 -5.99 16.91
N GLY A 235 3.15 -6.55 17.52
CA GLY A 235 2.36 -7.67 16.95
C GLY A 235 1.61 -7.27 15.70
N SER A 236 1.45 -8.20 14.75
CA SER A 236 0.83 -7.97 13.44
C SER A 236 -0.69 -7.74 13.49
N GLY A 237 -1.36 -8.11 14.60
CA GLY A 237 -2.79 -7.87 14.83
C GLY A 237 -3.10 -6.58 15.59
N ASN A 238 -2.07 -5.85 16.07
CA ASN A 238 -2.28 -4.67 16.91
C ASN A 238 -2.53 -3.40 16.06
N ILE A 239 -3.77 -3.20 15.62
CA ILE A 239 -4.16 -2.04 14.80
C ILE A 239 -3.99 -0.72 15.57
N LEU A 240 -4.14 -0.71 16.91
CA LEU A 240 -3.96 0.50 17.70
C LEU A 240 -2.54 1.06 17.57
N SER A 241 -1.54 0.17 17.42
CA SER A 241 -0.16 0.60 17.21
C SER A 241 0.05 1.33 15.87
N LEU A 242 -0.77 1.08 14.85
CA LEU A 242 -0.77 1.86 13.59
C LEU A 242 -1.40 3.24 13.80
N VAL A 243 -2.51 3.30 14.56
CA VAL A 243 -3.20 4.57 14.86
C VAL A 243 -2.29 5.52 15.65
N GLN A 244 -1.41 4.98 16.48
CA GLN A 244 -0.45 5.74 17.30
C GLN A 244 0.87 6.04 16.59
N ALA A 245 1.07 5.52 15.38
CA ALA A 245 2.32 5.66 14.65
C ALA A 245 2.29 6.85 13.70
N ASP A 246 3.39 7.60 13.67
CA ASP A 246 3.68 8.63 12.70
C ASP A 246 4.55 8.09 11.55
N ALA A 247 5.24 6.96 11.81
CA ALA A 247 6.18 6.37 10.86
C ALA A 247 6.33 4.85 10.98
N LEU A 248 6.83 4.25 9.90
CA LEU A 248 7.41 2.92 9.89
C LEU A 248 8.93 3.04 9.91
N LEU A 249 9.59 2.56 10.98
CA LEU A 249 11.05 2.42 11.02
C LEU A 249 11.45 1.21 10.18
N ILE A 250 12.47 1.36 9.36
CA ILE A 250 12.97 0.31 8.48
C ILE A 250 14.25 -0.24 9.06
N ILE A 251 14.20 -1.50 9.51
CA ILE A 251 15.38 -2.22 9.98
C ILE A 251 15.83 -3.15 8.84
N PRO A 252 17.01 -2.93 8.25
CA PRO A 252 17.47 -3.71 7.11
C PRO A 252 17.63 -5.20 7.41
N ALA A 253 17.52 -6.03 6.36
CA ALA A 253 17.82 -7.45 6.47
C ALA A 253 19.25 -7.68 6.97
N GLY A 254 19.43 -8.68 7.84
CA GLY A 254 20.71 -8.98 8.49
C GLY A 254 20.97 -8.22 9.78
N VAL A 255 20.30 -7.10 10.04
CA VAL A 255 20.42 -6.35 11.29
C VAL A 255 19.58 -7.01 12.36
N LYS A 256 20.21 -7.43 13.46
CA LYS A 256 19.55 -8.09 14.59
C LYS A 256 19.34 -7.18 15.80
N CYS A 257 20.11 -6.11 15.89
CA CYS A 257 20.01 -5.13 16.97
C CYS A 257 20.33 -3.74 16.43
N VAL A 258 19.53 -2.76 16.81
CA VAL A 258 19.80 -1.33 16.63
C VAL A 258 19.92 -0.72 18.03
N PRO A 259 21.09 -0.24 18.45
CA PRO A 259 21.27 0.40 19.75
C PRO A 259 20.40 1.66 19.91
N ALA A 260 20.04 1.97 21.13
CA ALA A 260 19.45 3.27 21.46
C ALA A 260 20.41 4.40 21.02
N GLY A 261 19.84 5.48 20.47
CA GLY A 261 20.59 6.60 19.93
C GLY A 261 21.06 6.45 18.48
N GLN A 262 20.97 5.25 17.88
CA GLN A 262 21.31 5.05 16.47
C GLN A 262 20.21 5.58 15.55
N GLU A 263 20.62 6.17 14.43
CA GLU A 263 19.71 6.59 13.36
C GLU A 263 19.33 5.43 12.45
N VAL A 264 18.04 5.38 12.08
CA VAL A 264 17.48 4.46 11.10
C VAL A 264 16.66 5.23 10.08
N GLU A 265 16.42 4.58 8.94
CA GLU A 265 15.47 5.07 7.96
C GLU A 265 14.03 4.90 8.46
N ALA A 266 13.17 5.87 8.16
CA ALA A 266 11.77 5.84 8.50
C ALA A 266 10.91 6.37 7.34
N TRP A 267 9.76 5.78 7.14
CA TRP A 267 8.74 6.27 6.22
C TRP A 267 7.61 6.93 7.02
N LEU A 268 7.33 8.19 6.75
CA LEU A 268 6.15 8.87 7.31
C LEU A 268 4.87 8.23 6.74
N ILE A 269 3.87 7.98 7.62
CA ILE A 269 2.62 7.29 7.23
C ILE A 269 1.39 8.14 7.54
#